data_93b7ef682bfe33e5d98eaebf3599f8bb
#
_entry.id   93b7ef682bfe33e5d98eaebf3599f8bb
#
_cell.length_a   1.000
_cell.length_b   1.000
_cell.length_c   1.000
_cell.angle_alpha   90.00
_cell.angle_beta   90.00
_cell.angle_gamma   90.00
#
_symmetry.space_group_name_H-M   'P 1'
#
loop_
_entity.id
_entity.type
_entity.pdbx_description
1 polymer ?
#
loop_
_entity_poly.entity_id
_entity_poly.type
_entity_poly.pdbx_seq_one_letter_code
_entity_poly.pdbx_strand_id
1 'polypeptide(L)'
;VDAAADRLEQLGWEVVRVKPDVAGHIDAKKVVAAVDSSTVLVSCMCVNNEVGTILPIGQIVKGIRRRNPGTLIHCDCVQALGKMPLSMRRMDLDLATVSAHKIYGPKGSGALYVRRGVRVLPRQLGGSQEKKLRPGTEAAALIVGFGTAAALAREHLEADARRIADLNQELRCRLLAMPQVVINSPADALPAVLNISVPGYRSETMMHFLEERGISVSS
;
A
#
# COMPACT_ATOMS: atom_id res chain seq x y z
N VAL A 1 5.73 6.28 -5.80
CA VAL A 1 5.56 5.48 -7.04
C VAL A 1 5.85 6.35 -8.25
N ASP A 2 5.27 7.57 -8.37
CA ASP A 2 5.41 8.42 -9.56
C ASP A 2 6.86 8.76 -9.90
N ALA A 3 7.67 9.19 -8.94
CA ALA A 3 9.09 9.47 -9.19
C ALA A 3 9.87 8.25 -9.73
N ALA A 4 9.50 7.03 -9.33
CA ALA A 4 10.09 5.82 -9.90
C ALA A 4 9.60 5.57 -11.34
N ALA A 5 8.32 5.85 -11.60
CA ALA A 5 7.73 5.79 -12.93
C ALA A 5 8.35 6.83 -13.87
N ASP A 6 8.50 8.09 -13.41
CA ASP A 6 9.17 9.15 -14.16
C ASP A 6 10.62 8.78 -14.52
N ARG A 7 11.31 8.11 -13.57
CA ARG A 7 12.66 7.62 -13.86
C ARG A 7 12.69 6.53 -14.92
N LEU A 8 11.69 5.66 -14.96
CA LEU A 8 11.58 4.65 -16.03
C LEU A 8 11.32 5.30 -17.38
N GLU A 9 10.46 6.32 -17.46
CA GLU A 9 10.25 7.09 -18.70
C GLU A 9 11.54 7.74 -19.20
N GLN A 10 12.33 8.35 -18.30
CA GLN A 10 13.66 8.89 -18.65
C GLN A 10 14.63 7.85 -19.19
N LEU A 11 14.42 6.58 -18.83
CA LEU A 11 15.22 5.44 -19.33
C LEU A 11 14.65 4.83 -20.62
N GLY A 12 13.62 5.43 -21.20
CA GLY A 12 12.99 5.01 -22.45
C GLY A 12 11.90 3.96 -22.32
N TRP A 13 11.40 3.69 -21.11
CA TRP A 13 10.23 2.85 -20.91
C TRP A 13 8.94 3.62 -21.13
N GLU A 14 7.97 3.00 -21.76
CA GLU A 14 6.60 3.52 -21.80
C GLU A 14 5.92 3.25 -20.45
N VAL A 15 5.35 4.29 -19.84
CA VAL A 15 4.63 4.20 -18.56
C VAL A 15 3.20 4.68 -18.71
N VAL A 16 2.26 3.77 -18.55
CA VAL A 16 0.83 4.08 -18.56
C VAL A 16 0.32 4.24 -17.13
N ARG A 17 -0.20 5.42 -16.80
CA ARG A 17 -0.78 5.73 -15.48
C ARG A 17 -2.29 5.62 -15.51
N VAL A 18 -2.85 4.63 -14.82
CA VAL A 18 -4.29 4.46 -14.67
C VAL A 18 -4.76 5.30 -13.48
N LYS A 19 -5.55 6.34 -13.77
CA LYS A 19 -6.06 7.26 -12.75
C LYS A 19 -7.29 6.67 -12.03
N PRO A 20 -7.43 6.92 -10.71
CA PRO A 20 -8.66 6.60 -9.98
C PRO A 20 -9.82 7.50 -10.42
N ASP A 21 -11.01 7.14 -9.99
CA ASP A 21 -12.18 8.00 -10.02
C ASP A 21 -12.15 9.06 -8.89
N VAL A 22 -13.18 9.88 -8.82
CA VAL A 22 -13.28 10.95 -7.82
C VAL A 22 -13.38 10.44 -6.37
N ALA A 23 -13.76 9.18 -6.16
CA ALA A 23 -13.80 8.53 -4.85
C ALA A 23 -12.50 7.76 -4.54
N GLY A 24 -11.52 7.79 -5.45
CA GLY A 24 -10.24 7.11 -5.29
C GLY A 24 -10.25 5.64 -5.68
N HIS A 25 -11.33 5.12 -6.30
CA HIS A 25 -11.39 3.74 -6.77
C HIS A 25 -10.71 3.55 -8.12
N ILE A 26 -10.11 2.38 -8.30
CA ILE A 26 -9.52 1.94 -9.58
C ILE A 26 -10.43 0.89 -10.21
N ASP A 27 -10.87 1.14 -11.44
CA ASP A 27 -11.56 0.13 -12.23
C ASP A 27 -10.56 -0.91 -12.76
N ALA A 28 -10.73 -2.16 -12.32
CA ALA A 28 -9.91 -3.28 -12.77
C ALA A 28 -9.92 -3.45 -14.29
N LYS A 29 -11.04 -3.15 -14.96
CA LYS A 29 -11.14 -3.23 -16.42
C LYS A 29 -10.23 -2.22 -17.11
N LYS A 30 -10.10 -1.01 -16.57
CA LYS A 30 -9.19 0.01 -17.11
C LYS A 30 -7.73 -0.42 -17.00
N VAL A 31 -7.34 -1.01 -15.85
CA VAL A 31 -5.98 -1.55 -15.67
C VAL A 31 -5.72 -2.69 -16.66
N VAL A 32 -6.64 -3.63 -16.78
CA VAL A 32 -6.50 -4.77 -17.71
C VAL A 32 -6.48 -4.31 -19.16
N ALA A 33 -7.29 -3.31 -19.54
CA ALA A 33 -7.31 -2.76 -20.89
C ALA A 33 -5.99 -2.09 -21.29
N ALA A 34 -5.26 -1.52 -20.33
CA ALA A 34 -3.96 -0.90 -20.54
C ALA A 34 -2.81 -1.91 -20.71
N VAL A 35 -3.03 -3.20 -20.44
CA VAL A 35 -2.03 -4.25 -20.63
C VAL A 35 -2.08 -4.79 -22.04
N ASP A 36 -0.91 -4.93 -22.69
CA ASP A 36 -0.72 -5.55 -23.99
C ASP A 36 0.43 -6.57 -23.99
N SER A 37 0.84 -7.06 -25.16
CA SER A 37 1.90 -8.04 -25.30
C SER A 37 3.30 -7.51 -24.94
N SER A 38 3.49 -6.18 -24.92
CA SER A 38 4.75 -5.51 -24.57
C SER A 38 4.82 -5.16 -23.08
N THR A 39 3.72 -5.25 -22.34
CA THR A 39 3.64 -4.88 -20.93
C THR A 39 4.44 -5.85 -20.05
N VAL A 40 5.52 -5.37 -19.47
CA VAL A 40 6.44 -6.16 -18.63
C VAL A 40 5.99 -6.21 -17.18
N LEU A 41 5.49 -5.08 -16.64
CA LEU A 41 5.17 -4.94 -15.22
C LEU A 41 3.90 -4.12 -15.03
N VAL A 42 3.00 -4.59 -14.19
CA VAL A 42 1.93 -3.80 -13.59
C VAL A 42 2.22 -3.63 -12.10
N SER A 43 2.26 -2.38 -11.65
CA SER A 43 2.46 -2.04 -10.24
C SER A 43 1.26 -1.28 -9.70
N CYS A 44 0.72 -1.73 -8.58
CA CYS A 44 -0.42 -1.09 -7.92
C CYS A 44 -0.30 -1.18 -6.40
N MET A 45 -1.01 -0.30 -5.69
CA MET A 45 -1.18 -0.42 -4.24
C MET A 45 -2.31 -1.40 -3.93
N CYS A 46 -2.20 -2.15 -2.83
CA CYS A 46 -3.34 -2.92 -2.31
C CYS A 46 -4.36 -1.99 -1.65
N VAL A 47 -3.87 -1.04 -0.87
CA VAL A 47 -4.65 -0.02 -0.17
C VAL A 47 -3.97 1.33 -0.37
N ASN A 48 -4.75 2.34 -0.75
CA ASN A 48 -4.25 3.70 -0.84
C ASN A 48 -3.91 4.26 0.55
N ASN A 49 -2.75 4.89 0.69
CA ASN A 49 -2.25 5.37 1.97
C ASN A 49 -2.93 6.66 2.48
N GLU A 50 -3.62 7.39 1.61
CA GLU A 50 -4.24 8.68 1.94
C GLU A 50 -5.72 8.55 2.23
N VAL A 51 -6.48 7.95 1.32
CA VAL A 51 -7.94 7.83 1.45
C VAL A 51 -8.41 6.43 1.87
N GLY A 52 -7.50 5.45 1.93
CA GLY A 52 -7.80 4.10 2.40
C GLY A 52 -8.52 3.20 1.39
N THR A 53 -8.71 3.63 0.14
CA THR A 53 -9.38 2.83 -0.88
C THR A 53 -8.67 1.50 -1.07
N ILE A 54 -9.42 0.40 -1.03
CA ILE A 54 -8.93 -0.96 -1.27
C ILE A 54 -9.05 -1.24 -2.77
N LEU A 55 -7.94 -1.52 -3.44
CA LEU A 55 -7.94 -1.82 -4.85
C LEU A 55 -8.40 -3.27 -5.13
N PRO A 56 -9.09 -3.53 -6.23
CA PRO A 56 -9.61 -4.84 -6.60
C PRO A 56 -8.52 -5.76 -7.17
N ILE A 57 -7.46 -6.01 -6.39
CA ILE A 57 -6.24 -6.71 -6.83
C ILE A 57 -6.54 -8.07 -7.44
N GLY A 58 -7.45 -8.85 -6.83
CA GLY A 58 -7.81 -10.16 -7.37
C GLY A 58 -8.45 -10.10 -8.78
N GLN A 59 -9.23 -9.06 -9.07
CA GLN A 59 -9.82 -8.86 -10.40
C GLN A 59 -8.75 -8.39 -11.40
N ILE A 60 -7.87 -7.47 -10.99
CA ILE A 60 -6.76 -6.97 -11.78
C ILE A 60 -5.84 -8.13 -12.17
N VAL A 61 -5.38 -8.91 -11.20
CA VAL A 61 -4.48 -10.05 -11.43
C VAL A 61 -5.12 -11.07 -12.38
N LYS A 62 -6.37 -11.47 -12.10
CA LYS A 62 -7.08 -12.44 -12.95
C LYS A 62 -7.25 -11.94 -14.39
N GLY A 63 -7.50 -10.65 -14.57
CA GLY A 63 -7.60 -10.03 -15.88
C GLY A 63 -6.26 -10.01 -16.63
N ILE A 64 -5.18 -9.61 -15.95
CA ILE A 64 -3.83 -9.56 -16.52
C ILE A 64 -3.36 -10.96 -16.91
N ARG A 65 -3.52 -11.98 -16.05
CA ARG A 65 -3.12 -13.36 -16.36
C ARG A 65 -3.80 -13.93 -17.60
N ARG A 66 -5.03 -13.49 -17.89
CA ARG A 66 -5.74 -13.87 -19.12
C ARG A 66 -5.27 -13.11 -20.35
N ARG A 67 -4.90 -11.84 -20.20
CA ARG A 67 -4.54 -10.96 -21.30
C ARG A 67 -3.08 -11.10 -21.73
N ASN A 68 -2.16 -11.08 -20.76
CA ASN A 68 -0.73 -11.32 -20.95
C ASN A 68 -0.17 -12.04 -19.71
N PRO A 69 -0.09 -13.38 -19.72
CA PRO A 69 0.43 -14.17 -18.59
C PRO A 69 1.89 -13.85 -18.24
N GLY A 70 2.66 -13.30 -19.18
CA GLY A 70 4.06 -12.93 -18.99
C GLY A 70 4.27 -11.64 -18.22
N THR A 71 3.23 -10.80 -18.08
CA THR A 71 3.32 -9.55 -17.32
C THR A 71 3.53 -9.85 -15.83
N LEU A 72 4.58 -9.28 -15.24
CA LEU A 72 4.82 -9.34 -13.81
C LEU A 72 3.84 -8.42 -13.06
N ILE A 73 3.39 -8.85 -11.89
CA ILE A 73 2.45 -8.10 -11.05
C ILE A 73 3.12 -7.81 -9.71
N HIS A 74 3.37 -6.52 -9.48
CA HIS A 74 3.83 -5.97 -8.22
C HIS A 74 2.67 -5.34 -7.46
N CYS A 75 2.59 -5.59 -6.17
CA CYS A 75 1.63 -4.93 -5.29
C CYS A 75 2.34 -4.30 -4.09
N ASP A 76 2.11 -3.03 -3.87
CA ASP A 76 2.48 -2.37 -2.63
C ASP A 76 1.43 -2.72 -1.56
N CYS A 77 1.84 -3.56 -0.61
CA CYS A 77 1.00 -4.06 0.47
C CYS A 77 1.31 -3.40 1.82
N VAL A 78 2.04 -2.28 1.82
CA VAL A 78 2.48 -1.59 3.05
C VAL A 78 1.29 -1.20 3.93
N GLN A 79 0.19 -0.73 3.34
CA GLN A 79 -1.00 -0.35 4.09
C GLN A 79 -1.95 -1.52 4.39
N ALA A 80 -1.80 -2.65 3.71
CA ALA A 80 -2.65 -3.83 3.88
C ALA A 80 -2.13 -4.80 4.96
N LEU A 81 -0.79 -4.93 5.08
CA LEU A 81 -0.17 -5.86 6.03
C LEU A 81 -0.63 -5.55 7.47
N GLY A 82 -1.10 -6.59 8.17
CA GLY A 82 -1.54 -6.48 9.56
C GLY A 82 -2.85 -5.72 9.79
N LYS A 83 -3.54 -5.29 8.72
CA LYS A 83 -4.80 -4.55 8.82
C LYS A 83 -5.97 -5.23 8.10
N MET A 84 -5.66 -6.13 7.17
CA MET A 84 -6.63 -6.97 6.48
C MET A 84 -5.99 -8.32 6.11
N PRO A 85 -6.81 -9.38 5.84
CA PRO A 85 -6.27 -10.66 5.39
C PRO A 85 -5.46 -10.49 4.11
N LEU A 86 -4.19 -10.92 4.13
CA LEU A 86 -3.25 -10.77 3.03
C LEU A 86 -2.53 -12.09 2.76
N SER A 87 -2.51 -12.52 1.49
CA SER A 87 -1.77 -13.69 1.05
C SER A 87 -1.24 -13.49 -0.37
N MET A 88 0.05 -13.22 -0.51
CA MET A 88 0.70 -13.00 -1.81
C MET A 88 0.49 -14.17 -2.77
N ARG A 89 0.51 -15.41 -2.22
CA ARG A 89 0.28 -16.63 -3.01
C ARG A 89 -1.16 -16.74 -3.51
N ARG A 90 -2.16 -16.52 -2.64
CA ARG A 90 -3.59 -16.58 -3.04
C ARG A 90 -3.97 -15.46 -4.00
N MET A 91 -3.32 -14.31 -3.87
CA MET A 91 -3.50 -13.16 -4.76
C MET A 91 -2.75 -13.32 -6.07
N ASP A 92 -1.97 -14.38 -6.25
CA ASP A 92 -1.18 -14.68 -7.45
C ASP A 92 -0.21 -13.53 -7.87
N LEU A 93 0.39 -12.87 -6.86
CA LEU A 93 1.36 -11.79 -7.06
C LEU A 93 2.75 -12.35 -7.39
N ASP A 94 3.49 -11.63 -8.22
CA ASP A 94 4.89 -11.93 -8.53
C ASP A 94 5.84 -11.22 -7.57
N LEU A 95 5.49 -9.99 -7.21
CA LEU A 95 6.24 -9.13 -6.30
C LEU A 95 5.29 -8.45 -5.32
N ALA A 96 5.72 -8.29 -4.07
CA ALA A 96 4.99 -7.44 -3.13
C ALA A 96 5.95 -6.74 -2.16
N THR A 97 5.67 -5.48 -1.85
CA THR A 97 6.43 -4.69 -0.87
C THR A 97 5.64 -4.53 0.42
N VAL A 98 6.35 -4.61 1.53
CA VAL A 98 5.81 -4.40 2.88
C VAL A 98 6.81 -3.64 3.75
N SER A 99 6.34 -2.98 4.81
CA SER A 99 7.17 -2.17 5.70
C SER A 99 6.82 -2.43 7.17
N ALA A 100 7.85 -2.57 8.01
CA ALA A 100 7.68 -2.91 9.41
C ALA A 100 6.99 -1.82 10.23
N HIS A 101 7.33 -0.55 9.99
CA HIS A 101 6.82 0.58 10.78
C HIS A 101 5.30 0.81 10.65
N LYS A 102 4.64 0.20 9.67
CA LYS A 102 3.18 0.27 9.49
C LYS A 102 2.41 -0.77 10.31
N ILE A 103 3.14 -1.68 10.95
CA ILE A 103 2.62 -2.71 11.86
C ILE A 103 3.33 -2.69 13.22
N TYR A 104 3.74 -1.51 13.67
CA TYR A 104 4.44 -1.27 14.94
C TYR A 104 5.82 -1.93 15.07
N GLY A 105 6.40 -2.38 13.96
CA GLY A 105 7.77 -2.87 13.90
C GLY A 105 8.78 -1.73 13.77
N PRO A 106 10.08 -2.04 13.79
CA PRO A 106 11.14 -1.03 13.78
C PRO A 106 11.16 -0.26 12.46
N LYS A 107 11.42 1.06 12.54
CA LYS A 107 11.70 1.89 11.38
C LYS A 107 12.99 1.44 10.70
N GLY A 108 13.09 1.66 9.39
CA GLY A 108 14.28 1.31 8.61
C GLY A 108 14.31 -0.13 8.08
N SER A 109 13.26 -0.93 8.34
CA SER A 109 13.12 -2.28 7.79
C SER A 109 11.86 -2.46 6.96
N GLY A 110 11.99 -3.27 5.92
CA GLY A 110 10.92 -3.67 5.02
C GLY A 110 11.28 -4.97 4.31
N ALA A 111 10.36 -5.54 3.57
CA ALA A 111 10.60 -6.77 2.81
C ALA A 111 10.00 -6.69 1.41
N LEU A 112 10.69 -7.33 0.47
CA LEU A 112 10.19 -7.59 -0.87
C LEU A 112 9.89 -9.08 -0.99
N TYR A 113 8.63 -9.41 -1.17
CA TYR A 113 8.25 -10.75 -1.62
C TYR A 113 8.59 -10.90 -3.10
N VAL A 114 9.28 -11.97 -3.45
CA VAL A 114 9.57 -12.35 -4.82
C VAL A 114 9.09 -13.77 -5.04
N ARG A 115 8.18 -13.97 -5.97
CA ARG A 115 7.68 -15.30 -6.35
C ARG A 115 8.84 -16.16 -6.84
N ARG A 116 8.84 -17.42 -6.49
CA ARG A 116 9.82 -18.39 -7.01
C ARG A 116 9.79 -18.40 -8.54
N GLY A 117 10.97 -18.25 -9.17
CA GLY A 117 11.12 -18.18 -10.62
C GLY A 117 11.13 -16.76 -11.20
N VAL A 118 10.69 -15.75 -10.45
CA VAL A 118 10.82 -14.35 -10.89
C VAL A 118 12.26 -13.88 -10.69
N ARG A 119 12.84 -13.28 -11.73
CA ARG A 119 14.19 -12.71 -11.68
C ARG A 119 14.09 -11.21 -11.39
N VAL A 120 14.79 -10.77 -10.36
CA VAL A 120 14.97 -9.36 -10.00
C VAL A 120 16.45 -9.06 -10.07
N LEU A 121 16.83 -8.00 -10.78
CA LEU A 121 18.22 -7.55 -10.82
C LEU A 121 18.52 -6.70 -9.57
N PRO A 122 19.70 -6.87 -8.96
CA PRO A 122 20.10 -6.04 -7.85
C PRO A 122 20.29 -4.59 -8.30
N ARG A 123 19.74 -3.66 -7.56
CA ARG A 123 19.95 -2.22 -7.81
C ARG A 123 21.32 -1.75 -7.33
N GLN A 124 21.87 -2.40 -6.31
CA GLN A 124 23.18 -2.15 -5.75
C GLN A 124 24.03 -3.40 -5.91
N LEU A 125 25.30 -3.22 -6.27
CA LEU A 125 26.25 -4.30 -6.43
C LEU A 125 27.17 -4.35 -5.22
N GLY A 126 27.59 -5.56 -4.82
CA GLY A 126 28.47 -5.77 -3.66
C GLY A 126 28.48 -7.22 -3.18
N GLY A 127 28.41 -7.42 -1.88
CA GLY A 127 28.44 -8.74 -1.24
C GLY A 127 27.25 -9.65 -1.59
N SER A 128 27.26 -10.87 -1.03
CA SER A 128 26.30 -11.91 -1.35
C SER A 128 25.03 -11.91 -0.49
N GLN A 129 24.87 -10.92 0.37
CA GLN A 129 23.74 -10.82 1.29
C GLN A 129 22.41 -10.78 0.52
N GLU A 130 21.33 -11.17 1.17
CA GLU A 130 19.98 -11.24 0.59
C GLU A 130 19.98 -11.90 -0.80
N LYS A 131 20.69 -13.02 -0.95
CA LYS A 131 20.84 -13.76 -2.21
C LYS A 131 21.40 -12.91 -3.37
N LYS A 132 22.32 -12.01 -3.07
CA LYS A 132 22.92 -11.02 -4.00
C LYS A 132 21.95 -9.95 -4.49
N LEU A 133 20.76 -9.83 -3.93
CA LEU A 133 19.78 -8.81 -4.32
C LEU A 133 20.01 -7.48 -3.60
N ARG A 134 20.54 -7.54 -2.38
CA ARG A 134 20.79 -6.34 -1.57
C ARG A 134 22.04 -6.55 -0.73
N PRO A 135 23.18 -5.96 -1.12
CA PRO A 135 24.45 -6.10 -0.43
C PRO A 135 24.44 -5.31 0.90
N GLY A 136 25.36 -5.66 1.78
CA GLY A 136 25.56 -5.08 3.11
C GLY A 136 25.12 -6.05 4.21
N THR A 137 25.80 -5.98 5.35
CA THR A 137 25.50 -6.81 6.53
C THR A 137 24.01 -6.66 6.91
N GLU A 138 23.34 -7.77 7.12
CA GLU A 138 21.93 -7.79 7.47
C GLU A 138 21.72 -7.16 8.86
N ALA A 139 20.74 -6.28 8.95
CA ALA A 139 20.35 -5.63 10.21
C ALA A 139 19.49 -6.61 11.04
N ALA A 140 20.13 -7.63 11.64
CA ALA A 140 19.45 -8.76 12.30
C ALA A 140 18.42 -8.31 13.33
N ALA A 141 18.74 -7.29 14.15
CA ALA A 141 17.78 -6.76 15.14
C ALA A 141 16.50 -6.22 14.50
N LEU A 142 16.63 -5.49 13.38
CA LEU A 142 15.46 -4.94 12.66
C LEU A 142 14.65 -6.05 11.98
N ILE A 143 15.32 -7.06 11.43
CA ILE A 143 14.69 -8.21 10.78
C ILE A 143 13.89 -9.02 11.81
N VAL A 144 14.48 -9.31 12.96
CA VAL A 144 13.80 -10.02 14.07
C VAL A 144 12.62 -9.19 14.58
N GLY A 145 12.81 -7.88 14.81
CA GLY A 145 11.74 -6.98 15.24
C GLY A 145 10.59 -6.92 14.22
N PHE A 146 10.90 -6.92 12.92
CA PHE A 146 9.85 -7.00 11.89
C PHE A 146 9.12 -8.35 11.92
N GLY A 147 9.84 -9.45 12.06
CA GLY A 147 9.24 -10.80 12.18
C GLY A 147 8.29 -10.90 13.37
N THR A 148 8.71 -10.39 14.54
CA THR A 148 7.87 -10.32 15.74
C THR A 148 6.62 -9.47 15.53
N ALA A 149 6.77 -8.26 14.95
CA ALA A 149 5.64 -7.39 14.66
C ALA A 149 4.65 -8.06 13.68
N ALA A 150 5.14 -8.76 12.66
CA ALA A 150 4.29 -9.49 11.70
C ALA A 150 3.55 -10.66 12.35
N ALA A 151 4.18 -11.38 13.28
CA ALA A 151 3.54 -12.46 14.03
C ALA A 151 2.41 -11.91 14.91
N LEU A 152 2.66 -10.87 15.69
CA LEU A 152 1.66 -10.20 16.54
C LEU A 152 0.51 -9.63 15.71
N ALA A 153 0.82 -8.93 14.62
CA ALA A 153 -0.19 -8.38 13.72
C ALA A 153 -1.09 -9.47 13.11
N ARG A 154 -0.55 -10.66 12.85
CA ARG A 154 -1.34 -11.80 12.39
C ARG A 154 -2.23 -12.36 13.50
N GLU A 155 -1.70 -12.47 14.70
CA GLU A 155 -2.41 -13.02 15.88
C GLU A 155 -3.62 -12.14 16.23
N HIS A 156 -3.45 -10.81 16.23
CA HIS A 156 -4.47 -9.87 16.64
C HIS A 156 -5.35 -9.34 15.49
N LEU A 157 -5.10 -9.77 14.24
CA LEU A 157 -5.69 -9.19 13.03
C LEU A 157 -7.21 -8.99 13.13
N GLU A 158 -7.96 -10.02 13.52
CA GLU A 158 -9.43 -9.96 13.55
C GLU A 158 -9.95 -9.04 14.65
N ALA A 159 -9.35 -9.11 15.85
CA ALA A 159 -9.75 -8.29 16.98
C ALA A 159 -9.45 -6.80 16.71
N ASP A 160 -8.24 -6.51 16.21
CA ASP A 160 -7.81 -5.15 15.89
C ASP A 160 -8.61 -4.55 14.73
N ALA A 161 -8.83 -5.33 13.66
CA ALA A 161 -9.63 -4.88 12.52
C ALA A 161 -11.06 -4.52 12.93
N ARG A 162 -11.69 -5.32 13.80
CA ARG A 162 -13.03 -5.06 14.33
C ARG A 162 -13.05 -3.79 15.17
N ARG A 163 -12.15 -3.69 16.16
CA ARG A 163 -12.04 -2.51 17.02
C ARG A 163 -11.81 -1.22 16.23
N ILE A 164 -10.91 -1.26 15.23
CA ILE A 164 -10.62 -0.10 14.39
C ILE A 164 -11.84 0.26 13.54
N ALA A 165 -12.58 -0.71 13.02
CA ALA A 165 -13.80 -0.46 12.27
C ALA A 165 -14.86 0.24 13.12
N ASP A 166 -15.08 -0.21 14.37
CA ASP A 166 -16.02 0.39 15.30
C ASP A 166 -15.63 1.86 15.61
N LEU A 167 -14.36 2.10 15.91
CA LEU A 167 -13.83 3.45 16.16
C LEU A 167 -13.95 4.36 14.93
N ASN A 168 -13.66 3.84 13.74
CA ASN A 168 -13.79 4.59 12.49
C ASN A 168 -15.25 4.96 12.22
N GLN A 169 -16.18 4.03 12.45
CA GLN A 169 -17.61 4.29 12.27
C GLN A 169 -18.11 5.36 13.24
N GLU A 170 -17.73 5.29 14.50
CA GLU A 170 -18.09 6.31 15.50
C GLU A 170 -17.53 7.68 15.11
N LEU A 171 -16.25 7.74 14.73
CA LEU A 171 -15.62 8.99 14.30
C LEU A 171 -16.29 9.56 13.05
N ARG A 172 -16.61 8.73 12.04
CA ARG A 172 -17.37 9.17 10.86
C ARG A 172 -18.72 9.76 11.22
N CYS A 173 -19.49 9.12 12.11
CA CYS A 173 -20.79 9.63 12.55
C CYS A 173 -20.67 11.02 13.21
N ARG A 174 -19.66 11.20 14.07
CA ARG A 174 -19.40 12.49 14.73
C ARG A 174 -18.97 13.57 13.75
N LEU A 175 -18.08 13.24 12.80
CA LEU A 175 -17.60 14.17 11.79
C LEU A 175 -18.69 14.59 10.80
N LEU A 176 -19.57 13.68 10.40
CA LEU A 176 -20.71 13.98 9.53
C LEU A 176 -21.73 14.95 10.15
N ALA A 177 -21.78 15.04 11.48
CA ALA A 177 -22.58 16.03 12.18
C ALA A 177 -21.98 17.45 12.14
N MET A 178 -20.75 17.61 11.63
CA MET A 178 -20.04 18.89 11.50
C MET A 178 -20.17 19.40 10.06
N PRO A 179 -20.97 20.44 9.77
CA PRO A 179 -21.24 20.90 8.40
C PRO A 179 -20.00 21.33 7.59
N GLN A 180 -18.94 21.75 8.31
CA GLN A 180 -17.69 22.21 7.71
C GLN A 180 -16.72 21.06 7.36
N VAL A 181 -17.01 19.81 7.71
CA VAL A 181 -16.12 18.68 7.48
C VAL A 181 -16.57 17.91 6.26
N VAL A 182 -15.61 17.60 5.38
CA VAL A 182 -15.79 16.72 4.23
C VAL A 182 -14.99 15.45 4.46
N ILE A 183 -15.63 14.30 4.43
CA ILE A 183 -14.94 13.00 4.51
C ILE A 183 -14.56 12.58 3.10
N ASN A 184 -13.25 12.47 2.83
CA ASN A 184 -12.72 12.08 1.53
C ASN A 184 -12.58 10.55 1.38
N SER A 185 -12.39 9.82 2.49
CA SER A 185 -12.32 8.36 2.46
C SER A 185 -13.68 7.77 2.13
N PRO A 186 -13.83 6.93 1.07
CA PRO A 186 -15.08 6.28 0.75
C PRO A 186 -15.56 5.35 1.89
N ALA A 187 -16.83 4.99 1.87
CA ALA A 187 -17.43 4.18 2.93
C ALA A 187 -16.84 2.74 3.00
N ASP A 188 -16.38 2.24 1.88
CA ASP A 188 -15.74 0.92 1.73
C ASP A 188 -14.21 0.96 1.85
N ALA A 189 -13.64 2.10 2.27
CA ALA A 189 -12.21 2.21 2.54
C ALA A 189 -11.79 1.31 3.71
N LEU A 190 -10.49 0.96 3.75
CA LEU A 190 -9.91 0.28 4.90
C LEU A 190 -10.12 1.13 6.16
N PRO A 191 -10.79 0.62 7.22
CA PRO A 191 -11.12 1.43 8.39
C PRO A 191 -9.94 2.04 9.14
N ALA A 192 -8.73 1.52 8.91
CA ALA A 192 -7.50 2.06 9.51
C ALA A 192 -7.08 3.42 8.90
N VAL A 193 -7.76 3.90 7.87
CA VAL A 193 -7.49 5.19 7.21
C VAL A 193 -8.79 5.99 7.14
N LEU A 194 -8.76 7.21 7.64
CA LEU A 194 -9.84 8.18 7.49
C LEU A 194 -9.25 9.53 7.09
N ASN A 195 -9.56 9.96 5.89
CA ASN A 195 -9.13 11.26 5.36
C ASN A 195 -10.30 12.24 5.37
N ILE A 196 -10.04 13.44 5.86
CA ILE A 196 -11.02 14.51 5.92
C ILE A 196 -10.43 15.81 5.38
N SER A 197 -11.30 16.67 4.90
CA SER A 197 -10.98 18.07 4.57
C SER A 197 -11.85 19.00 5.40
N VAL A 198 -11.29 20.13 5.80
CA VAL A 198 -12.03 21.24 6.40
C VAL A 198 -11.81 22.45 5.52
N PRO A 199 -12.71 22.72 4.53
CA PRO A 199 -12.55 23.81 3.59
C PRO A 199 -12.36 25.16 4.31
N GLY A 200 -11.40 25.96 3.78
CA GLY A 200 -11.04 27.25 4.39
C GLY A 200 -9.88 27.18 5.40
N TYR A 201 -9.44 26.00 5.80
CA TYR A 201 -8.29 25.84 6.69
C TYR A 201 -7.14 25.12 5.97
N ARG A 202 -5.90 25.55 6.25
CA ARG A 202 -4.70 24.83 5.80
C ARG A 202 -4.53 23.56 6.62
N SER A 203 -4.25 22.42 5.96
CA SER A 203 -4.01 21.12 6.62
C SER A 203 -2.89 21.19 7.66
N GLU A 204 -1.80 21.87 7.36
CA GLU A 204 -0.67 22.06 8.28
C GLU A 204 -1.09 22.80 9.57
N THR A 205 -1.87 23.89 9.45
CA THR A 205 -2.38 24.63 10.60
C THR A 205 -3.31 23.76 11.46
N MET A 206 -4.19 22.99 10.81
CA MET A 206 -5.07 22.06 11.50
C MET A 206 -4.31 20.96 12.22
N MET A 207 -3.27 20.42 11.58
CA MET A 207 -2.39 19.39 12.17
C MET A 207 -1.75 19.89 13.46
N HIS A 208 -1.12 21.07 13.46
CA HIS A 208 -0.52 21.65 14.66
C HIS A 208 -1.54 21.94 15.75
N PHE A 209 -2.73 22.46 15.39
CA PHE A 209 -3.81 22.71 16.35
C PHE A 209 -4.29 21.43 17.04
N LEU A 210 -4.37 20.31 16.32
CA LEU A 210 -4.75 19.02 16.87
C LEU A 210 -3.62 18.43 17.72
N GLU A 211 -2.36 18.56 17.27
CA GLU A 211 -1.18 18.08 17.99
C GLU A 211 -1.04 18.72 19.36
N GLU A 212 -1.28 20.04 19.50
CA GLU A 212 -1.33 20.73 20.78
C GLU A 212 -2.38 20.15 21.76
N ARG A 213 -3.34 19.41 21.26
CA ARG A 213 -4.40 18.73 22.02
C ARG A 213 -4.18 17.23 22.18
N GLY A 214 -2.97 16.76 21.82
CA GLY A 214 -2.59 15.36 21.92
C GLY A 214 -3.18 14.47 20.82
N ILE A 215 -3.71 15.06 19.72
CA ILE A 215 -4.26 14.34 18.59
C ILE A 215 -3.25 14.38 17.43
N SER A 216 -2.56 13.28 17.19
CA SER A 216 -1.59 13.16 16.09
C SER A 216 -2.29 12.76 14.81
N VAL A 217 -2.14 13.58 13.77
CA VAL A 217 -2.64 13.33 12.42
C VAL A 217 -1.53 13.60 11.40
N SER A 218 -1.74 13.21 10.15
CA SER A 218 -0.88 13.58 9.02
C SER A 218 -1.66 14.40 7.99
N SER A 219 -0.97 15.26 7.25
CA SER A 219 -1.52 16.09 6.18
C SER A 219 -1.00 15.65 4.82
#